data_831f9889d141727e78be602f0e3a263a
#
_entry.id   831f9889d141727e78be602f0e3a263a
#
_cell.length_a   1.000
_cell.length_b   1.000
_cell.length_c   1.000
_cell.angle_alpha   90.00
_cell.angle_beta   90.00
_cell.angle_gamma   90.00
#
_symmetry.space_group_name_H-M   'P 1'
#
loop_
_entity.id
_entity.type
_entity.pdbx_description
1 polymer ?
#
loop_
_entity_poly.entity_id
_entity_poly.type
_entity_poly.pdbx_seq_one_letter_code
_entity_poly.pdbx_strand_id
1 'polypeptide(L)'
;GGDADVVLTYGRPGDVILVGDWDGDGTDTFAVRRGNTYHVKNSMRGGDADAVFHYGRENDAVMVGDWDGNGTDTFAVRRAATYHVKNSLRGGDADTVFTYGRAADITLAGDWDGDGRDTFTVRRGATYHVSNSLRGGAPDTVVTFGRAGDEVHVGDWDGNGTDTLGVRRPVGPAPVAKEVRSAAK
;
A
#
# COMPACT_ATOMS: atom_id res chain seq x y z
N GLY A 1 -11.20 -12.53 25.39
CA GLY A 1 -10.54 -11.28 25.07
C GLY A 1 -9.63 -10.88 26.22
N GLY A 2 -8.50 -10.30 25.92
CA GLY A 2 -7.55 -9.75 26.88
C GLY A 2 -7.31 -8.28 26.60
N ASP A 3 -6.50 -7.65 27.44
CA ASP A 3 -6.03 -6.28 27.23
C ASP A 3 -5.04 -6.26 26.04
N ALA A 4 -4.87 -5.07 25.43
CA ALA A 4 -3.88 -4.90 24.38
C ALA A 4 -2.46 -4.97 24.96
N ASP A 5 -1.54 -5.64 24.27
CA ASP A 5 -0.12 -5.71 24.70
C ASP A 5 0.57 -4.34 24.59
N VAL A 6 0.16 -3.52 23.63
CA VAL A 6 0.66 -2.17 23.42
C VAL A 6 -0.51 -1.21 23.19
N VAL A 7 -0.50 -0.10 23.91
CA VAL A 7 -1.39 1.05 23.71
C VAL A 7 -0.52 2.28 23.51
N LEU A 8 -0.65 2.94 22.36
CA LEU A 8 0.11 4.13 22.06
C LEU A 8 -0.78 5.21 21.42
N THR A 9 -0.33 6.45 21.49
CA THR A 9 -0.94 7.58 20.77
C THR A 9 0.09 8.13 19.79
N TYR A 10 -0.28 8.14 18.51
CA TYR A 10 0.55 8.69 17.43
C TYR A 10 -0.34 9.30 16.34
N GLY A 11 0.11 10.42 15.77
CA GLY A 11 -0.68 11.14 14.79
C GLY A 11 -1.80 12.02 15.38
N ARG A 12 -2.74 12.40 14.55
CA ARG A 12 -3.91 13.24 14.87
C ARG A 12 -5.18 12.65 14.26
N PRO A 13 -6.35 12.98 14.80
CA PRO A 13 -7.60 12.62 14.15
C PRO A 13 -7.64 13.12 12.70
N GLY A 14 -8.00 12.24 11.77
CA GLY A 14 -8.05 12.54 10.33
C GLY A 14 -6.77 12.26 9.55
N ASP A 15 -5.65 11.91 10.21
CA ASP A 15 -4.48 11.41 9.51
C ASP A 15 -4.77 10.04 8.87
N VAL A 16 -4.15 9.76 7.72
CA VAL A 16 -4.15 8.42 7.12
C VAL A 16 -3.04 7.60 7.79
N ILE A 17 -3.40 6.43 8.31
CA ILE A 17 -2.46 5.51 8.94
C ILE A 17 -1.89 4.59 7.86
N LEU A 18 -0.57 4.43 7.87
CA LEU A 18 0.20 3.54 7.01
C LEU A 18 1.03 2.62 7.90
N VAL A 19 1.24 1.39 7.44
CA VAL A 19 1.99 0.36 8.16
C VAL A 19 3.07 -0.18 7.23
N GLY A 20 4.25 -0.42 7.77
CA GLY A 20 5.39 -0.97 7.03
C GLY A 20 6.64 -1.04 7.89
N ASP A 21 7.63 -1.73 7.38
CA ASP A 21 8.98 -1.81 7.95
C ASP A 21 9.86 -0.69 7.38
N TRP A 22 9.89 0.45 8.07
CA TRP A 22 10.53 1.67 7.57
C TRP A 22 12.04 1.71 7.71
N ASP A 23 12.64 0.84 8.51
CA ASP A 23 14.09 0.79 8.75
C ASP A 23 14.75 -0.56 8.43
N GLY A 24 13.95 -1.54 7.97
CA GLY A 24 14.44 -2.84 7.51
C GLY A 24 14.84 -3.78 8.65
N ASP A 25 14.24 -3.58 9.85
CA ASP A 25 14.53 -4.43 11.01
C ASP A 25 13.64 -5.68 11.10
N GLY A 26 12.69 -5.83 10.16
CA GLY A 26 11.71 -6.91 10.11
C GLY A 26 10.48 -6.64 10.98
N THR A 27 10.28 -5.42 11.46
CA THR A 27 9.17 -5.06 12.33
C THR A 27 8.34 -3.92 11.73
N ASP A 28 7.10 -4.23 11.38
CA ASP A 28 6.15 -3.22 10.93
C ASP A 28 5.82 -2.22 12.04
N THR A 29 5.83 -0.95 11.68
CA THR A 29 5.46 0.16 12.57
C THR A 29 4.55 1.15 11.86
N PHE A 30 4.24 2.29 12.47
CA PHE A 30 3.29 3.24 11.94
C PHE A 30 3.94 4.44 11.25
N ALA A 31 3.40 4.82 10.11
CA ALA A 31 3.53 6.16 9.59
C ALA A 31 2.15 6.81 9.52
N VAL A 32 2.08 8.13 9.65
CA VAL A 32 0.87 8.89 9.41
C VAL A 32 1.09 9.90 8.29
N ARG A 33 0.09 9.99 7.40
CA ARG A 33 0.09 10.94 6.30
C ARG A 33 -0.95 12.02 6.54
N ARG A 34 -0.53 13.27 6.38
CA ARG A 34 -1.36 14.47 6.45
C ARG A 34 -1.14 15.32 5.21
N GLY A 35 -2.12 15.37 4.34
CA GLY A 35 -1.93 15.94 3.00
C GLY A 35 -0.86 15.17 2.23
N ASN A 36 0.25 15.83 1.91
CA ASN A 36 1.43 15.18 1.31
C ASN A 36 2.63 15.08 2.28
N THR A 37 2.39 15.29 3.57
CA THR A 37 3.43 15.16 4.61
C THR A 37 3.33 13.80 5.27
N TYR A 38 4.43 13.09 5.31
CA TYR A 38 4.57 11.79 5.96
C TYR A 38 5.36 11.97 7.26
N HIS A 39 4.86 11.36 8.32
CA HIS A 39 5.50 11.29 9.63
C HIS A 39 5.71 9.80 9.91
N VAL A 40 6.93 9.36 9.85
CA VAL A 40 7.33 7.95 10.01
C VAL A 40 7.83 7.71 11.41
N LYS A 41 7.44 6.59 12.02
CA LYS A 41 7.86 6.17 13.35
C LYS A 41 8.42 4.76 13.28
N ASN A 42 9.68 4.55 13.72
CA ASN A 42 10.34 3.24 13.70
C ASN A 42 10.19 2.47 15.03
N SER A 43 9.14 2.77 15.77
CA SER A 43 8.89 2.04 17.04
C SER A 43 7.43 2.11 17.42
N MET A 44 6.94 1.05 18.09
CA MET A 44 5.59 0.99 18.65
C MET A 44 5.47 1.83 19.94
N ARG A 45 5.90 3.11 19.86
CA ARG A 45 5.83 4.08 20.98
C ARG A 45 5.30 5.40 20.47
N GLY A 46 4.61 6.13 21.35
CA GLY A 46 4.21 7.51 21.05
C GLY A 46 5.43 8.46 21.00
N GLY A 47 5.17 9.73 20.74
CA GLY A 47 6.18 10.78 20.67
C GLY A 47 6.40 11.31 19.24
N ASP A 48 7.54 11.96 19.01
CA ASP A 48 7.87 12.58 17.73
C ASP A 48 8.17 11.53 16.64
N ALA A 49 7.95 11.89 15.38
CA ALA A 49 8.33 11.08 14.24
C ALA A 49 9.86 10.98 14.11
N ASP A 50 10.34 9.83 13.67
CA ASP A 50 11.77 9.61 13.39
C ASP A 50 12.19 10.21 12.04
N ALA A 51 11.23 10.28 11.09
CA ALA A 51 11.40 11.00 9.83
C ALA A 51 10.14 11.79 9.45
N VAL A 52 10.34 13.00 8.90
CA VAL A 52 9.25 13.83 8.36
C VAL A 52 9.67 14.37 6.99
N PHE A 53 8.83 14.15 5.98
CA PHE A 53 9.10 14.63 4.62
C PHE A 53 7.81 14.83 3.81
N HIS A 54 7.93 15.46 2.66
CA HIS A 54 6.83 15.67 1.71
C HIS A 54 7.04 14.83 0.46
N TYR A 55 6.01 14.09 0.04
CA TYR A 55 6.05 13.33 -1.20
C TYR A 55 4.68 13.29 -1.89
N GLY A 56 4.70 13.36 -3.22
CA GLY A 56 3.47 13.36 -4.02
C GLY A 56 2.62 14.61 -3.80
N ARG A 57 1.32 14.46 -4.01
CA ARG A 57 0.30 15.51 -3.82
C ARG A 57 -0.73 15.07 -2.79
N GLU A 58 -1.41 16.01 -2.19
CA GLU A 58 -2.40 15.77 -1.13
C GLU A 58 -3.45 14.69 -1.47
N ASN A 59 -3.93 14.68 -2.71
CA ASN A 59 -5.00 13.78 -3.15
C ASN A 59 -4.51 12.54 -3.92
N ASP A 60 -3.21 12.29 -3.98
CA ASP A 60 -2.70 11.05 -4.56
C ASP A 60 -3.07 9.86 -3.67
N ALA A 61 -3.43 8.73 -4.27
CA ALA A 61 -3.49 7.47 -3.56
C ALA A 61 -2.07 7.04 -3.15
N VAL A 62 -1.89 6.53 -1.93
CA VAL A 62 -0.61 6.08 -1.43
C VAL A 62 -0.60 4.56 -1.27
N MET A 63 0.51 3.94 -1.62
CA MET A 63 0.84 2.54 -1.40
C MET A 63 2.17 2.45 -0.65
N VAL A 64 2.30 1.40 0.14
CA VAL A 64 3.49 1.04 0.91
C VAL A 64 4.04 -0.26 0.35
N GLY A 65 5.35 -0.40 0.32
CA GLY A 65 6.03 -1.63 -0.08
C GLY A 65 7.53 -1.46 -0.25
N ASP A 66 8.22 -2.57 -0.35
CA ASP A 66 9.66 -2.65 -0.67
C ASP A 66 9.85 -2.76 -2.19
N TRP A 67 9.93 -1.64 -2.87
CA TRP A 67 9.97 -1.56 -4.34
C TRP A 67 11.29 -1.96 -4.96
N ASP A 68 12.37 -2.00 -4.20
CA ASP A 68 13.72 -2.32 -4.69
C ASP A 68 14.35 -3.58 -4.06
N GLY A 69 13.61 -4.23 -3.14
CA GLY A 69 14.02 -5.49 -2.53
C GLY A 69 15.15 -5.32 -1.51
N ASN A 70 15.21 -4.16 -0.86
CA ASN A 70 16.25 -3.87 0.13
C ASN A 70 15.85 -4.18 1.58
N GLY A 71 14.63 -4.68 1.80
CA GLY A 71 14.04 -4.95 3.10
C GLY A 71 13.43 -3.74 3.80
N THR A 72 13.36 -2.58 3.13
CA THR A 72 12.81 -1.35 3.72
C THR A 72 11.59 -0.89 2.94
N ASP A 73 10.47 -0.77 3.61
CA ASP A 73 9.26 -0.21 3.02
C ASP A 73 9.37 1.28 2.77
N THR A 74 8.83 1.70 1.64
CA THR A 74 8.78 3.10 1.24
C THR A 74 7.44 3.44 0.59
N PHE A 75 7.31 4.59 -0.05
CA PHE A 75 6.03 5.06 -0.54
C PHE A 75 5.99 5.17 -2.06
N ALA A 76 4.92 4.64 -2.65
CA ALA A 76 4.50 5.00 -3.98
C ALA A 76 3.22 5.82 -3.92
N VAL A 77 3.07 6.77 -4.84
CA VAL A 77 1.83 7.50 -5.01
C VAL A 77 1.28 7.30 -6.41
N ARG A 78 -0.05 7.17 -6.49
CA ARG A 78 -0.76 6.97 -7.76
C ARG A 78 -1.66 8.15 -8.07
N ARG A 79 -1.60 8.57 -9.34
CA ARG A 79 -2.41 9.64 -9.90
C ARG A 79 -3.04 9.15 -11.20
N ALA A 80 -4.33 8.93 -11.21
CA ALA A 80 -5.04 8.21 -12.28
C ALA A 80 -4.42 6.82 -12.49
N ALA A 81 -3.77 6.56 -13.63
CA ALA A 81 -3.08 5.31 -13.91
C ALA A 81 -1.54 5.44 -13.82
N THR A 82 -1.03 6.60 -13.39
CA THR A 82 0.42 6.86 -13.28
C THR A 82 0.89 6.64 -11.86
N TYR A 83 1.92 5.83 -11.71
CA TYR A 83 2.60 5.51 -10.46
C TYR A 83 3.89 6.31 -10.37
N HIS A 84 4.15 6.85 -9.22
CA HIS A 84 5.38 7.53 -8.85
C HIS A 84 5.94 6.78 -7.64
N VAL A 85 7.02 6.06 -7.83
CA VAL A 85 7.65 5.20 -6.82
C VAL A 85 8.88 5.89 -6.25
N LYS A 86 9.04 5.84 -4.94
CA LYS A 86 10.18 6.41 -4.22
C LYS A 86 10.84 5.31 -3.38
N ASN A 87 12.15 5.10 -3.53
CA ASN A 87 12.89 4.08 -2.79
C ASN A 87 13.63 4.66 -1.58
N SER A 88 13.12 5.74 -1.02
CA SER A 88 13.68 6.33 0.20
C SER A 88 12.67 7.16 0.96
N LEU A 89 12.79 7.21 2.28
CA LEU A 89 11.97 8.03 3.17
C LEU A 89 12.39 9.50 3.14
N ARG A 90 12.38 10.10 1.94
CA ARG A 90 12.76 11.50 1.69
C ARG A 90 11.84 12.12 0.66
N GLY A 91 11.74 13.43 0.70
CA GLY A 91 11.07 14.19 -0.35
C GLY A 91 11.85 14.20 -1.68
N GLY A 92 11.31 14.93 -2.66
CA GLY A 92 11.90 15.08 -3.99
C GLY A 92 11.17 14.26 -5.05
N ASP A 93 11.82 14.10 -6.21
CA ASP A 93 11.26 13.40 -7.34
C ASP A 93 11.17 11.88 -7.11
N ALA A 94 10.24 11.23 -7.82
CA ALA A 94 10.14 9.78 -7.84
C ALA A 94 11.38 9.15 -8.50
N ASP A 95 11.79 7.99 -8.00
CA ASP A 95 12.90 7.24 -8.59
C ASP A 95 12.43 6.48 -9.84
N THR A 96 11.15 6.08 -9.87
CA THR A 96 10.53 5.42 -11.02
C THR A 96 9.14 6.01 -11.29
N VAL A 97 8.82 6.28 -12.56
CA VAL A 97 7.49 6.75 -12.99
C VAL A 97 7.02 5.92 -14.17
N PHE A 98 5.83 5.36 -14.07
CA PHE A 98 5.23 4.56 -15.16
C PHE A 98 3.70 4.60 -15.10
N THR A 99 3.07 4.12 -16.18
CA THR A 99 1.60 4.01 -16.27
C THR A 99 1.21 2.55 -16.37
N TYR A 100 0.30 2.10 -15.50
CA TYR A 100 -0.21 0.73 -15.49
C TYR A 100 -1.71 0.69 -15.16
N GLY A 101 -2.44 -0.19 -15.84
CA GLY A 101 -3.88 -0.33 -15.65
C GLY A 101 -4.67 0.88 -16.17
N ARG A 102 -5.80 1.14 -15.54
CA ARG A 102 -6.72 2.24 -15.86
C ARG A 102 -6.98 3.11 -14.63
N ALA A 103 -7.34 4.36 -14.81
CA ALA A 103 -7.57 5.29 -13.70
C ALA A 103 -8.59 4.79 -12.66
N ALA A 104 -9.59 4.01 -13.08
CA ALA A 104 -10.65 3.49 -12.21
C ALA A 104 -10.33 2.12 -11.58
N ASP A 105 -9.19 1.50 -11.92
CA ASP A 105 -8.81 0.22 -11.33
C ASP A 105 -8.39 0.42 -9.86
N ILE A 106 -8.64 -0.58 -9.03
CA ILE A 106 -8.13 -0.64 -7.65
C ILE A 106 -6.71 -1.18 -7.73
N THR A 107 -5.75 -0.53 -7.05
CA THR A 107 -4.37 -1.00 -6.95
C THR A 107 -4.15 -1.81 -5.68
N LEU A 108 -3.40 -2.88 -5.82
CA LEU A 108 -2.86 -3.70 -4.74
C LEU A 108 -1.34 -3.74 -4.90
N ALA A 109 -0.61 -3.74 -3.80
CA ALA A 109 0.84 -3.92 -3.77
C ALA A 109 1.17 -5.26 -3.10
N GLY A 110 2.26 -5.88 -3.51
CA GLY A 110 2.77 -7.12 -2.94
C GLY A 110 3.85 -7.76 -3.81
N ASP A 111 4.56 -8.71 -3.23
CA ASP A 111 5.54 -9.54 -3.91
C ASP A 111 4.84 -10.77 -4.53
N TRP A 112 4.42 -10.66 -5.79
CA TRP A 112 3.61 -11.67 -6.48
C TRP A 112 4.40 -12.85 -7.04
N ASP A 113 5.72 -12.77 -7.12
CA ASP A 113 6.57 -13.82 -7.66
C ASP A 113 7.69 -14.31 -6.72
N GLY A 114 7.76 -13.74 -5.51
CA GLY A 114 8.67 -14.15 -4.45
C GLY A 114 10.12 -13.71 -4.70
N ASP A 115 10.32 -12.61 -5.45
CA ASP A 115 11.66 -12.10 -5.74
C ASP A 115 12.17 -11.10 -4.67
N GLY A 116 11.35 -10.83 -3.65
CA GLY A 116 11.63 -9.89 -2.56
C GLY A 116 11.32 -8.45 -2.91
N ARG A 117 10.59 -8.18 -4.00
CA ARG A 117 10.20 -6.83 -4.41
C ARG A 117 8.70 -6.71 -4.57
N ASP A 118 8.17 -5.69 -3.93
CA ASP A 118 6.77 -5.35 -4.16
C ASP A 118 6.54 -4.73 -5.54
N THR A 119 5.46 -5.15 -6.16
CA THR A 119 5.00 -4.62 -7.44
C THR A 119 3.50 -4.38 -7.41
N PHE A 120 2.88 -4.07 -8.55
CA PHE A 120 1.47 -3.67 -8.57
C PHE A 120 0.59 -4.65 -9.33
N THR A 121 -0.50 -5.00 -8.68
CA THR A 121 -1.66 -5.63 -9.30
C THR A 121 -2.79 -4.62 -9.40
N VAL A 122 -3.47 -4.55 -10.53
CA VAL A 122 -4.69 -3.76 -10.67
C VAL A 122 -5.90 -4.67 -10.77
N ARG A 123 -6.93 -4.35 -9.97
CA ARG A 123 -8.18 -5.10 -9.90
C ARG A 123 -9.29 -4.38 -10.65
N ARG A 124 -10.01 -5.15 -11.45
CA ARG A 124 -11.20 -4.70 -12.18
C ARG A 124 -12.33 -5.71 -11.99
N GLY A 125 -13.29 -5.38 -11.16
CA GLY A 125 -14.31 -6.33 -10.75
C GLY A 125 -13.70 -7.50 -9.94
N ALA A 126 -13.79 -8.71 -10.45
CA ALA A 126 -13.15 -9.91 -9.88
C ALA A 126 -11.89 -10.33 -10.64
N THR A 127 -11.42 -9.52 -11.60
CA THR A 127 -10.24 -9.82 -12.41
C THR A 127 -9.05 -8.99 -11.94
N TYR A 128 -7.93 -9.66 -11.74
CA TYR A 128 -6.67 -9.09 -11.28
C TYR A 128 -5.67 -9.18 -12.42
N HIS A 129 -5.03 -8.08 -12.72
CA HIS A 129 -3.96 -7.96 -13.70
C HIS A 129 -2.68 -7.74 -12.90
N VAL A 130 -1.84 -8.77 -12.83
CA VAL A 130 -0.60 -8.78 -12.04
C VAL A 130 0.55 -8.34 -12.91
N SER A 131 1.40 -7.45 -12.41
CA SER A 131 2.69 -7.12 -13.01
C SER A 131 3.79 -7.40 -12.00
N ASN A 132 4.84 -8.11 -12.42
CA ASN A 132 6.01 -8.40 -11.60
C ASN A 132 7.16 -7.41 -11.87
N SER A 133 6.80 -6.20 -12.30
CA SER A 133 7.80 -5.16 -12.55
C SER A 133 7.21 -3.76 -12.45
N LEU A 134 8.03 -2.80 -12.03
CA LEU A 134 7.66 -1.39 -11.94
C LEU A 134 7.78 -0.68 -13.30
N ARG A 135 7.03 -1.17 -14.28
CA ARG A 135 6.97 -0.60 -15.64
C ARG A 135 5.56 -0.73 -16.20
N GLY A 136 5.23 0.10 -17.16
CA GLY A 136 3.98 -0.03 -17.91
C GLY A 136 4.00 -1.22 -18.87
N GLY A 137 2.83 -1.53 -19.43
CA GLY A 137 2.69 -2.59 -20.43
C GLY A 137 1.55 -3.55 -20.14
N ALA A 138 1.64 -4.75 -20.73
CA ALA A 138 0.70 -5.83 -20.45
C ALA A 138 0.99 -6.45 -19.08
N PRO A 139 -0.03 -7.01 -18.40
CA PRO A 139 0.19 -7.78 -17.18
C PRO A 139 0.98 -9.07 -17.48
N ASP A 140 1.78 -9.51 -16.53
CA ASP A 140 2.48 -10.79 -16.60
C ASP A 140 1.50 -11.95 -16.39
N THR A 141 0.50 -11.75 -15.54
CA THR A 141 -0.56 -12.73 -15.24
C THR A 141 -1.92 -12.06 -15.09
N VAL A 142 -2.97 -12.76 -15.50
CA VAL A 142 -4.37 -12.34 -15.29
C VAL A 142 -5.12 -13.44 -14.57
N VAL A 143 -5.67 -13.12 -13.40
CA VAL A 143 -6.38 -14.06 -12.52
C VAL A 143 -7.78 -13.56 -12.25
N THR A 144 -8.75 -14.48 -12.18
CA THR A 144 -10.09 -14.18 -11.68
C THR A 144 -10.27 -14.88 -10.33
N PHE A 145 -10.57 -14.10 -9.27
CA PHE A 145 -10.72 -14.61 -7.92
C PHE A 145 -11.77 -13.81 -7.14
N GLY A 146 -12.58 -14.51 -6.34
CA GLY A 146 -13.63 -13.89 -5.54
C GLY A 146 -14.77 -13.31 -6.40
N ARG A 147 -15.39 -12.23 -5.92
CA ARG A 147 -16.47 -11.48 -6.57
C ARG A 147 -16.13 -9.98 -6.56
N ALA A 148 -16.72 -9.23 -7.47
CA ALA A 148 -16.49 -7.79 -7.60
C ALA A 148 -16.70 -6.98 -6.30
N GLY A 149 -17.64 -7.43 -5.43
CA GLY A 149 -17.95 -6.77 -4.16
C GLY A 149 -17.18 -7.28 -2.94
N ASP A 150 -16.31 -8.28 -3.10
CA ASP A 150 -15.50 -8.78 -1.99
C ASP A 150 -14.41 -7.77 -1.63
N GLU A 151 -14.12 -7.64 -0.34
CA GLU A 151 -12.94 -6.93 0.18
C GLU A 151 -11.70 -7.80 -0.04
N VAL A 152 -10.62 -7.20 -0.49
CA VAL A 152 -9.40 -7.92 -0.86
C VAL A 152 -8.29 -7.57 0.11
N HIS A 153 -7.57 -8.60 0.52
CA HIS A 153 -6.36 -8.52 1.33
C HIS A 153 -5.22 -9.19 0.57
N VAL A 154 -4.02 -8.68 0.74
CA VAL A 154 -2.78 -9.20 0.16
C VAL A 154 -1.88 -9.65 1.29
N GLY A 155 -1.17 -10.72 1.12
CA GLY A 155 -0.20 -11.21 2.09
C GLY A 155 0.33 -12.58 1.72
N ASP A 156 1.45 -12.91 2.32
CA ASP A 156 2.04 -14.25 2.30
C ASP A 156 1.38 -15.12 3.39
N TRP A 157 0.27 -15.79 3.03
CA TRP A 157 -0.56 -16.55 3.97
C TRP A 157 0.03 -17.89 4.40
N ASP A 158 1.01 -18.41 3.69
CA ASP A 158 1.62 -19.72 3.95
C ASP A 158 3.13 -19.66 4.24
N GLY A 159 3.71 -18.46 4.24
CA GLY A 159 5.10 -18.22 4.61
C GLY A 159 6.09 -18.66 3.54
N ASN A 160 5.66 -18.68 2.26
CA ASN A 160 6.50 -19.13 1.15
C ASN A 160 7.28 -17.99 0.47
N GLY A 161 7.12 -16.75 0.92
CA GLY A 161 7.75 -15.57 0.36
C GLY A 161 6.98 -14.96 -0.82
N THR A 162 5.80 -15.48 -1.17
CA THR A 162 5.00 -14.97 -2.28
C THR A 162 3.65 -14.46 -1.77
N ASP A 163 3.35 -13.21 -2.05
CA ASP A 163 2.06 -12.64 -1.71
C ASP A 163 0.94 -13.19 -2.60
N THR A 164 -0.18 -13.46 -1.97
CA THR A 164 -1.37 -13.94 -2.64
C THR A 164 -2.62 -13.18 -2.20
N LEU A 165 -3.76 -13.50 -2.82
CA LEU A 165 -5.02 -12.79 -2.61
C LEU A 165 -5.89 -13.52 -1.58
N GLY A 166 -6.27 -12.82 -0.52
CA GLY A 166 -7.35 -13.18 0.37
C GLY A 166 -8.60 -12.36 0.07
N VAL A 167 -9.80 -12.94 0.21
CA VAL A 167 -11.05 -12.19 0.07
C VAL A 167 -11.96 -12.38 1.27
N ARG A 168 -12.49 -11.27 1.76
CA ARG A 168 -13.55 -11.24 2.75
C ARG A 168 -14.86 -10.88 2.08
N ARG A 169 -15.87 -11.71 2.26
CA ARG A 169 -17.22 -11.44 1.75
C ARG A 169 -18.06 -10.76 2.81
N PRO A 170 -18.52 -9.51 2.61
CA PRO A 170 -19.44 -8.88 3.54
C PRO A 170 -20.71 -9.69 3.65
N VAL A 171 -21.18 -9.92 4.88
CA VAL A 171 -22.48 -10.52 5.15
C VAL A 171 -23.53 -9.40 5.13
N GLY A 172 -24.30 -9.30 4.06
CA GLY A 172 -25.30 -8.24 3.87
C GLY A 172 -25.39 -7.77 2.41
N PRO A 173 -26.28 -6.83 2.08
CA PRO A 173 -26.27 -6.22 0.75
C PRO A 173 -24.88 -5.62 0.53
N ALA A 174 -24.30 -5.90 -0.65
CA ALA A 174 -22.95 -5.43 -1.00
C ALA A 174 -22.85 -3.93 -0.68
N PRO A 175 -21.86 -3.49 0.11
CA PRO A 175 -21.62 -2.06 0.21
C PRO A 175 -21.35 -1.56 -1.20
N VAL A 176 -22.09 -0.54 -1.62
CA VAL A 176 -21.75 0.24 -2.80
C VAL A 176 -20.25 0.55 -2.63
N ALA A 177 -19.43 0.17 -3.61
CA ALA A 177 -17.98 0.27 -3.54
C ALA A 177 -17.61 1.65 -2.99
N LYS A 178 -17.34 1.71 -1.69
CA LYS A 178 -16.66 2.85 -1.13
C LYS A 178 -15.23 2.67 -1.62
N GLU A 179 -14.90 3.43 -2.68
CA GLU A 179 -13.53 3.83 -2.85
C GLU A 179 -12.99 4.16 -1.46
N VAL A 180 -11.82 3.66 -1.12
CA VAL A 180 -11.04 4.28 -0.06
C VAL A 180 -10.64 5.65 -0.61
N ARG A 181 -11.64 6.55 -0.66
CA ARG A 181 -11.40 7.96 -0.81
C ARG A 181 -10.85 8.39 0.54
N SER A 182 -9.61 8.80 0.57
CA SER A 182 -9.16 9.79 1.50
C SER A 182 -10.27 10.85 1.58
N ALA A 183 -10.97 10.91 2.71
CA ALA A 183 -12.01 11.90 2.91
C ALA A 183 -11.37 13.28 2.81
N ALA A 184 -11.67 13.97 1.72
CA ALA A 184 -11.51 15.41 1.67
C ALA A 184 -12.56 16.03 2.56
N LYS A 185 -12.14 16.69 3.65
CA LYS A 185 -12.66 17.94 4.20
C LYS A 185 -11.61 18.58 5.09
#